data_e440edb34e1e00d4bbede95d7c055d30
#
_entry.id   e440edb34e1e00d4bbede95d7c055d30
#
_cell.length_a   1.000
_cell.length_b   1.000
_cell.length_c   1.000
_cell.angle_alpha   90.00
_cell.angle_beta   90.00
_cell.angle_gamma   90.00
#
_symmetry.space_group_name_H-M   'P 1'
#
loop_
_entity.id
_entity.type
_entity.pdbx_description
1 polymer ?
#
loop_
_entity_poly.entity_id
_entity_poly.type
_entity_poly.pdbx_seq_one_letter_code
_entity_poly.pdbx_strand_id
1 'polypeptide(L)'
;SFLSKKILSKILTIIGARPQFIKAATVSRAIRNYNESHELSKIDEVIVHTGQHFDANMSDVFFEQLDIPFPDYNLGIASLGHGAMTGRMLEIIEETIKKEEPDWVLVYGDTNSTLAGALASVKIHVPVAHVEAGLRSHNISMPEEVNRILTDRISNVLFCPTRTAELNLRQEGYPFYISNCNKQSIIN
;
A
#
# COMPACT_ATOMS: atom_id res chain seq x y z
N SER A 1 11.57 -23.56 -30.20
CA SER A 1 12.17 -22.70 -29.13
C SER A 1 11.04 -22.07 -28.37
N PHE A 2 10.75 -22.60 -27.17
CA PHE A 2 9.89 -21.95 -26.20
C PHE A 2 10.65 -20.72 -25.70
N LEU A 3 10.36 -19.56 -26.26
CA LEU A 3 10.73 -18.29 -25.65
C LEU A 3 9.94 -18.20 -24.34
N SER A 4 10.61 -18.38 -23.20
CA SER A 4 10.00 -18.12 -21.90
C SER A 4 9.56 -16.66 -21.87
N LYS A 5 8.25 -16.44 -21.87
CA LYS A 5 7.66 -15.11 -21.82
C LYS A 5 8.10 -14.49 -20.51
N LYS A 6 8.85 -13.38 -20.58
CA LYS A 6 9.26 -12.61 -19.39
C LYS A 6 7.97 -12.17 -18.68
N ILE A 7 7.77 -12.63 -17.46
CA ILE A 7 6.63 -12.22 -16.63
C ILE A 7 7.06 -10.96 -15.92
N LEU A 8 6.42 -9.85 -16.23
CA LEU A 8 6.58 -8.59 -15.52
C LEU A 8 5.29 -8.35 -14.76
N SER A 9 5.34 -8.41 -13.43
CA SER A 9 4.22 -8.02 -12.57
C SER A 9 4.40 -6.58 -12.15
N LYS A 10 3.36 -5.76 -12.25
CA LYS A 10 3.38 -4.35 -11.85
C LYS A 10 2.64 -4.13 -10.54
N ILE A 11 3.30 -3.46 -9.59
CA ILE A 11 2.74 -3.06 -8.30
C ILE A 11 2.68 -1.54 -8.24
N LEU A 12 1.51 -0.99 -7.92
CA LEU A 12 1.34 0.42 -7.62
C LEU A 12 1.33 0.61 -6.11
N THR A 13 2.37 1.24 -5.56
CA THR A 13 2.54 1.54 -4.13
C THR A 13 2.01 2.93 -3.82
N ILE A 14 1.00 3.04 -2.93
CA ILE A 14 0.37 4.31 -2.58
C ILE A 14 0.75 4.69 -1.15
N ILE A 15 1.34 5.86 -0.98
CA ILE A 15 1.83 6.40 0.28
C ILE A 15 1.53 7.91 0.38
N GLY A 16 1.32 8.39 1.61
CA GLY A 16 0.95 9.79 1.83
C GLY A 16 1.63 10.45 3.02
N ALA A 17 2.36 9.68 3.86
CA ALA A 17 2.98 10.16 5.07
C ALA A 17 4.40 9.60 5.23
N ARG A 18 5.29 10.38 5.86
CA ARG A 18 6.69 9.99 6.09
C ARG A 18 6.87 8.60 6.69
N PRO A 19 6.12 8.16 7.72
CA PRO A 19 6.26 6.81 8.25
C PRO A 19 5.97 5.70 7.23
N GLN A 20 5.07 5.97 6.27
CA GLN A 20 4.76 5.03 5.20
C GLN A 20 5.94 4.88 4.22
N PHE A 21 6.66 5.96 3.91
CA PHE A 21 7.87 5.89 3.08
C PHE A 21 8.94 4.99 3.70
N ILE A 22 9.18 5.10 5.01
CA ILE A 22 10.17 4.27 5.72
C ILE A 22 9.81 2.78 5.62
N LYS A 23 8.53 2.44 5.70
CA LYS A 23 8.04 1.06 5.57
C LYS A 23 8.10 0.58 4.12
N ALA A 24 7.64 1.40 3.18
CA ALA A 24 7.70 1.12 1.75
C ALA A 24 9.13 0.89 1.27
N ALA A 25 10.13 1.64 1.79
CA ALA A 25 11.53 1.45 1.48
C ALA A 25 12.01 0.01 1.70
N THR A 26 11.52 -0.65 2.75
CA THR A 26 11.88 -2.05 3.03
C THR A 26 11.33 -2.99 1.96
N VAL A 27 10.10 -2.74 1.50
CA VAL A 27 9.47 -3.53 0.43
C VAL A 27 10.15 -3.24 -0.91
N SER A 28 10.41 -1.99 -1.23
CA SER A 28 11.11 -1.60 -2.47
C SER A 28 12.50 -2.22 -2.56
N ARG A 29 13.25 -2.26 -1.45
CA ARG A 29 14.54 -2.98 -1.40
C ARG A 29 14.38 -4.49 -1.61
N ALA A 30 13.34 -5.10 -1.04
CA ALA A 30 13.05 -6.52 -1.25
C ALA A 30 12.70 -6.81 -2.72
N ILE A 31 11.93 -5.95 -3.37
CA ILE A 31 11.62 -6.02 -4.80
C ILE A 31 12.90 -5.90 -5.63
N ARG A 32 13.77 -4.95 -5.33
CA ARG A 32 15.05 -4.77 -6.02
C ARG A 32 15.91 -6.03 -5.94
N ASN A 33 16.10 -6.56 -4.72
CA ASN A 33 16.90 -7.78 -4.51
C ASN A 33 16.28 -9.01 -5.21
N TYR A 34 14.94 -9.10 -5.21
CA TYR A 34 14.24 -10.14 -5.96
C TYR A 34 14.52 -10.02 -7.45
N ASN A 35 14.43 -8.82 -8.01
CA ASN A 35 14.66 -8.56 -9.43
C ASN A 35 16.09 -8.85 -9.89
N GLU A 36 17.08 -8.67 -9.00
CA GLU A 36 18.49 -9.01 -9.28
C GLU A 36 18.70 -10.52 -9.42
N SER A 37 17.94 -11.31 -8.67
CA SER A 37 18.05 -12.78 -8.67
C SER A 37 17.08 -13.49 -9.62
N HIS A 38 16.11 -12.77 -10.23
CA HIS A 38 15.03 -13.34 -11.05
C HIS A 38 14.87 -12.59 -12.38
N GLU A 39 15.73 -12.89 -13.34
CA GLU A 39 15.70 -12.19 -14.66
C GLU A 39 14.41 -12.40 -15.47
N LEU A 40 13.75 -13.54 -15.30
CA LEU A 40 12.57 -13.93 -16.08
C LEU A 40 11.24 -13.52 -15.45
N SER A 41 11.22 -13.18 -14.16
CA SER A 41 10.02 -12.79 -13.42
C SER A 41 10.31 -11.56 -12.56
N LYS A 42 10.30 -10.39 -13.18
CA LYS A 42 10.57 -9.12 -12.48
C LYS A 42 9.29 -8.47 -12.00
N ILE A 43 9.42 -7.69 -10.93
CA ILE A 43 8.38 -6.83 -10.38
C ILE A 43 8.73 -5.38 -10.72
N ASP A 44 7.81 -4.68 -11.36
CA ASP A 44 7.86 -3.25 -11.64
C ASP A 44 7.08 -2.52 -10.56
N GLU A 45 7.74 -1.68 -9.75
CA GLU A 45 7.11 -0.90 -8.70
C GLU A 45 6.97 0.54 -9.14
N VAL A 46 5.73 1.04 -9.14
CA VAL A 46 5.39 2.45 -9.38
C VAL A 46 4.94 3.07 -8.06
N ILE A 47 5.58 4.14 -7.61
CA ILE A 47 5.31 4.77 -6.31
C ILE A 47 4.51 6.06 -6.51
N VAL A 48 3.36 6.14 -5.85
CA VAL A 48 2.48 7.31 -5.83
C VAL A 48 2.50 7.96 -4.45
N HIS A 49 3.02 9.17 -4.37
CA HIS A 49 2.90 10.02 -3.19
C HIS A 49 1.65 10.89 -3.31
N THR A 50 0.70 10.74 -2.41
CA THR A 50 -0.54 11.53 -2.44
C THR A 50 -0.35 12.99 -2.02
N GLY A 51 0.65 13.28 -1.20
CA GLY A 51 0.91 14.61 -0.66
C GLY A 51 0.14 14.90 0.64
N GLN A 52 -0.56 13.93 1.23
CA GLN A 52 -1.42 14.12 2.41
C GLN A 52 -0.71 14.84 3.57
N HIS A 53 0.52 14.47 3.86
CA HIS A 53 1.36 15.14 4.82
C HIS A 53 2.57 15.76 4.09
N PHE A 54 2.46 17.05 3.81
CA PHE A 54 3.60 17.81 3.31
C PHE A 54 4.59 17.98 4.47
N ASP A 55 5.71 17.31 4.38
CA ASP A 55 6.83 17.49 5.31
C ASP A 55 8.00 18.13 4.54
N ALA A 56 8.33 19.37 4.91
CA ALA A 56 9.46 20.09 4.32
C ALA A 56 10.81 19.36 4.54
N ASN A 57 10.87 18.41 5.48
CA ASN A 57 12.04 17.57 5.74
C ASN A 57 12.09 16.34 4.82
N MET A 58 11.11 16.11 3.94
CA MET A 58 11.18 15.12 2.88
C MET A 58 11.91 15.69 1.66
N SER A 59 13.15 16.15 1.90
CA SER A 59 14.08 16.60 0.87
C SER A 59 14.72 15.42 0.14
N ASP A 60 15.39 15.69 -0.97
CA ASP A 60 16.14 14.68 -1.73
C ASP A 60 17.08 13.89 -0.83
N VAL A 61 17.71 14.58 0.15
CA VAL A 61 18.59 13.98 1.16
C VAL A 61 17.89 12.90 2.00
N PHE A 62 16.59 13.05 2.30
CA PHE A 62 15.82 12.03 3.01
C PHE A 62 15.68 10.74 2.21
N PHE A 63 15.40 10.85 0.91
CA PHE A 63 15.29 9.68 0.02
C PHE A 63 16.65 9.00 -0.17
N GLU A 64 17.70 9.78 -0.38
CA GLU A 64 19.07 9.26 -0.55
C GLU A 64 19.60 8.56 0.71
N GLN A 65 19.47 9.18 1.89
CA GLN A 65 20.00 8.61 3.14
C GLN A 65 19.30 7.33 3.57
N LEU A 66 18.03 7.17 3.25
CA LEU A 66 17.23 5.99 3.62
C LEU A 66 17.15 4.96 2.49
N ASP A 67 17.81 5.21 1.35
CA ASP A 67 17.72 4.36 0.15
C ASP A 67 16.27 4.08 -0.24
N ILE A 68 15.46 5.16 -0.25
CA ILE A 68 14.05 5.13 -0.63
C ILE A 68 13.95 5.56 -2.10
N PRO A 69 13.26 4.80 -2.96
CA PRO A 69 13.00 5.27 -4.32
C PRO A 69 12.19 6.57 -4.32
N PHE A 70 12.53 7.49 -5.24
CA PHE A 70 11.71 8.68 -5.45
C PHE A 70 10.32 8.27 -5.97
N PRO A 71 9.25 8.97 -5.55
CA PRO A 71 7.92 8.74 -6.11
C PRO A 71 7.88 9.04 -7.61
N ASP A 72 7.25 8.15 -8.39
CA ASP A 72 6.98 8.37 -9.80
C ASP A 72 5.88 9.43 -10.01
N TYR A 73 4.96 9.51 -9.04
CA TYR A 73 3.86 10.47 -9.01
C TYR A 73 3.81 11.21 -7.68
N ASN A 74 3.63 12.53 -7.74
CA ASN A 74 3.31 13.36 -6.57
C ASN A 74 2.00 14.10 -6.84
N LEU A 75 0.93 13.73 -6.12
CA LEU A 75 -0.41 14.26 -6.37
C LEU A 75 -0.64 15.62 -5.71
N GLY A 76 0.19 16.01 -4.75
CA GLY A 76 0.13 17.33 -4.12
C GLY A 76 -1.16 17.60 -3.33
N ILE A 77 -1.87 16.56 -2.85
CA ILE A 77 -3.15 16.70 -2.16
C ILE A 77 -2.89 16.86 -0.66
N ALA A 78 -2.95 18.09 -0.20
CA ALA A 78 -2.72 18.44 1.21
C ALA A 78 -3.69 19.54 1.68
N SER A 79 -3.73 19.78 3.00
CA SER A 79 -4.43 20.91 3.61
C SER A 79 -5.94 21.01 3.30
N LEU A 80 -6.60 19.86 3.17
CA LEU A 80 -8.03 19.73 2.97
C LEU A 80 -8.68 19.01 4.16
N GLY A 81 -9.98 19.20 4.36
CA GLY A 81 -10.76 18.35 5.27
C GLY A 81 -10.81 16.91 4.81
N HIS A 82 -11.04 15.96 5.74
CA HIS A 82 -11.00 14.51 5.45
C HIS A 82 -11.81 14.09 4.22
N GLY A 83 -13.05 14.56 4.10
CA GLY A 83 -13.93 14.22 2.98
C GLY A 83 -13.40 14.71 1.64
N ALA A 84 -13.03 16.01 1.57
CA ALA A 84 -12.48 16.61 0.35
C ALA A 84 -11.13 15.97 -0.04
N MET A 85 -10.26 15.70 0.95
CA MET A 85 -8.97 15.05 0.74
C MET A 85 -9.15 13.64 0.19
N THR A 86 -9.97 12.83 0.84
CA THR A 86 -10.24 11.44 0.40
C THR A 86 -10.88 11.41 -0.98
N GLY A 87 -11.87 12.29 -1.24
CA GLY A 87 -12.53 12.37 -2.54
C GLY A 87 -11.59 12.76 -3.67
N ARG A 88 -10.73 13.76 -3.44
CA ARG A 88 -9.72 14.18 -4.43
C ARG A 88 -8.68 13.10 -4.69
N MET A 89 -8.24 12.41 -3.64
CA MET A 89 -7.33 11.27 -3.77
C MET A 89 -7.96 10.13 -4.57
N LEU A 90 -9.22 9.77 -4.29
CA LEU A 90 -9.95 8.74 -5.03
C LEU A 90 -9.95 9.01 -6.53
N GLU A 91 -10.30 10.23 -6.95
CA GLU A 91 -10.37 10.65 -8.35
C GLU A 91 -9.02 10.45 -9.05
N ILE A 92 -7.95 11.04 -8.50
CA ILE A 92 -6.64 11.06 -9.16
C ILE A 92 -5.97 9.69 -9.09
N ILE A 93 -6.14 8.95 -7.99
CA ILE A 93 -5.59 7.59 -7.87
C ILE A 93 -6.27 6.65 -8.88
N GLU A 94 -7.58 6.74 -9.08
CA GLU A 94 -8.28 5.93 -10.08
C GLU A 94 -7.74 6.18 -11.49
N GLU A 95 -7.51 7.46 -11.86
CA GLU A 95 -6.90 7.84 -13.14
C GLU A 95 -5.48 7.26 -13.27
N THR A 96 -4.69 7.33 -12.19
CA THR A 96 -3.33 6.80 -12.16
C THR A 96 -3.32 5.28 -12.33
N ILE A 97 -4.22 4.56 -11.65
CA ILE A 97 -4.35 3.10 -11.78
C ILE A 97 -4.73 2.72 -13.21
N LYS A 98 -5.69 3.43 -13.83
CA LYS A 98 -6.10 3.20 -15.22
C LYS A 98 -4.96 3.43 -16.22
N LYS A 99 -4.09 4.38 -15.94
CA LYS A 99 -2.93 4.70 -16.78
C LYS A 99 -1.81 3.65 -16.64
N GLU A 100 -1.53 3.25 -15.40
CA GLU A 100 -0.42 2.34 -15.09
C GLU A 100 -0.78 0.86 -15.28
N GLU A 101 -2.05 0.50 -15.23
CA GLU A 101 -2.58 -0.86 -15.36
C GLU A 101 -1.84 -1.87 -14.45
N PRO A 102 -1.75 -1.62 -13.11
CA PRO A 102 -1.02 -2.49 -12.21
C PRO A 102 -1.77 -3.80 -11.98
N ASP A 103 -1.01 -4.89 -11.73
CA ASP A 103 -1.56 -6.17 -11.29
C ASP A 103 -2.04 -6.13 -9.83
N TRP A 104 -1.37 -5.30 -9.01
CA TRP A 104 -1.66 -5.12 -7.59
C TRP A 104 -1.48 -3.68 -7.15
N VAL A 105 -2.31 -3.25 -6.21
CA VAL A 105 -2.10 -2.01 -5.46
C VAL A 105 -1.69 -2.33 -4.03
N LEU A 106 -0.62 -1.69 -3.57
CA LEU A 106 -0.08 -1.84 -2.22
C LEU A 106 -0.32 -0.57 -1.42
N VAL A 107 -0.98 -0.71 -0.27
CA VAL A 107 -1.28 0.40 0.64
C VAL A 107 -0.73 0.12 2.04
N TYR A 108 -0.43 1.18 2.81
CA TYR A 108 0.24 1.11 4.10
C TYR A 108 -0.53 1.85 5.19
N GLY A 109 -0.67 1.24 6.36
CA GLY A 109 -1.19 1.89 7.56
C GLY A 109 -2.67 2.27 7.46
N ASP A 110 -3.01 3.50 7.87
CA ASP A 110 -4.38 3.89 8.19
C ASP A 110 -4.73 5.36 7.84
N THR A 111 -3.97 5.97 6.94
CA THR A 111 -4.23 7.35 6.51
C THR A 111 -5.38 7.44 5.51
N ASN A 112 -5.83 8.67 5.19
CA ASN A 112 -6.80 8.88 4.11
C ASN A 112 -6.25 8.36 2.76
N SER A 113 -4.94 8.43 2.55
CA SER A 113 -4.27 7.88 1.36
C SER A 113 -4.43 6.37 1.26
N THR A 114 -4.33 5.67 2.40
CA THR A 114 -4.52 4.22 2.51
C THR A 114 -5.93 3.83 2.08
N LEU A 115 -6.93 4.47 2.67
CA LEU A 115 -8.34 4.21 2.34
C LEU A 115 -8.66 4.58 0.89
N ALA A 116 -8.24 5.76 0.44
CA ALA A 116 -8.50 6.21 -0.93
C ALA A 116 -7.86 5.28 -1.96
N GLY A 117 -6.61 4.86 -1.72
CA GLY A 117 -5.92 3.91 -2.58
C GLY A 117 -6.63 2.57 -2.69
N ALA A 118 -7.00 1.98 -1.55
CA ALA A 118 -7.72 0.71 -1.54
C ALA A 118 -9.10 0.81 -2.19
N LEU A 119 -9.86 1.86 -1.89
CA LEU A 119 -11.22 2.03 -2.42
C LEU A 119 -11.23 2.31 -3.93
N ALA A 120 -10.34 3.16 -4.44
CA ALA A 120 -10.20 3.40 -5.87
C ALA A 120 -9.89 2.10 -6.62
N SER A 121 -8.93 1.31 -6.10
CA SER A 121 -8.49 0.06 -6.71
C SER A 121 -9.60 -0.99 -6.80
N VAL A 122 -10.28 -1.26 -5.69
CA VAL A 122 -11.29 -2.31 -5.65
C VAL A 122 -12.51 -1.99 -6.51
N LYS A 123 -12.84 -0.70 -6.68
CA LYS A 123 -13.93 -0.24 -7.54
C LYS A 123 -13.70 -0.53 -9.03
N ILE A 124 -12.45 -0.63 -9.44
CA ILE A 124 -12.05 -0.95 -10.82
C ILE A 124 -11.41 -2.33 -10.93
N HIS A 125 -11.65 -3.20 -9.92
CA HIS A 125 -11.26 -4.61 -9.90
C HIS A 125 -9.76 -4.88 -9.89
N VAL A 126 -8.94 -3.93 -9.38
CA VAL A 126 -7.52 -4.17 -9.13
C VAL A 126 -7.35 -4.67 -7.70
N PRO A 127 -6.70 -5.83 -7.48
CA PRO A 127 -6.53 -6.39 -6.15
C PRO A 127 -5.63 -5.53 -5.27
N VAL A 128 -5.94 -5.50 -3.96
CA VAL A 128 -5.27 -4.67 -2.96
C VAL A 128 -4.56 -5.53 -1.93
N ALA A 129 -3.33 -5.18 -1.63
CA ALA A 129 -2.57 -5.69 -0.48
C ALA A 129 -2.38 -4.56 0.56
N HIS A 130 -2.75 -4.83 1.81
CA HIS A 130 -2.66 -3.87 2.92
C HIS A 130 -1.56 -4.25 3.89
N VAL A 131 -0.58 -3.40 4.04
CA VAL A 131 0.51 -3.53 5.03
C VAL A 131 0.13 -2.81 6.31
N GLU A 132 0.33 -3.44 7.45
CA GLU A 132 -0.14 -3.08 8.80
C GLU A 132 -1.64 -3.32 9.02
N ALA A 133 -2.17 -4.36 8.41
CA ALA A 133 -3.55 -4.78 8.60
C ALA A 133 -3.84 -5.31 10.02
N GLY A 134 -5.09 -5.22 10.43
CA GLY A 134 -5.58 -5.83 11.68
C GLY A 134 -5.27 -5.08 12.95
N LEU A 135 -4.59 -3.94 12.92
CA LEU A 135 -4.43 -3.09 14.10
C LEU A 135 -5.79 -2.48 14.48
N ARG A 136 -6.09 -2.43 15.78
CA ARG A 136 -7.33 -1.84 16.31
C ARG A 136 -7.05 -0.99 17.54
N SER A 137 -7.59 0.22 17.56
CA SER A 137 -7.66 1.08 18.73
C SER A 137 -8.97 0.89 19.51
N HIS A 138 -9.98 0.26 18.87
CA HIS A 138 -11.36 0.13 19.36
C HIS A 138 -12.03 1.48 19.65
N ASN A 139 -11.57 2.54 18.99
CA ASN A 139 -12.10 3.88 19.12
C ASN A 139 -12.51 4.43 17.75
N ILE A 140 -13.77 4.21 17.38
CA ILE A 140 -14.32 4.62 16.07
C ILE A 140 -14.38 6.15 15.88
N SER A 141 -14.15 6.94 16.93
CA SER A 141 -14.03 8.40 16.83
C SER A 141 -12.71 8.84 16.20
N MET A 142 -11.74 7.94 16.08
CA MET A 142 -10.48 8.19 15.38
C MET A 142 -10.68 7.95 13.87
N PRO A 143 -10.41 8.95 13.01
CA PRO A 143 -10.47 8.76 11.55
C PRO A 143 -9.59 7.61 11.05
N GLU A 144 -8.44 7.41 11.68
CA GLU A 144 -7.51 6.32 11.36
C GLU A 144 -8.11 4.94 11.62
N GLU A 145 -8.93 4.80 12.68
CA GLU A 145 -9.62 3.54 12.97
C GLU A 145 -10.65 3.21 11.89
N VAL A 146 -11.39 4.22 11.44
CA VAL A 146 -12.33 4.08 10.31
C VAL A 146 -11.58 3.64 9.06
N ASN A 147 -10.48 4.32 8.74
CA ASN A 147 -9.67 4.03 7.56
C ASN A 147 -9.15 2.58 7.57
N ARG A 148 -8.58 2.10 8.70
CA ARG A 148 -7.98 0.77 8.77
C ARG A 148 -9.03 -0.35 8.70
N ILE A 149 -10.17 -0.19 9.38
CA ILE A 149 -11.25 -1.17 9.33
C ILE A 149 -11.78 -1.32 7.90
N LEU A 150 -12.05 -0.20 7.23
CA LEU A 150 -12.56 -0.22 5.86
C LEU A 150 -11.52 -0.76 4.87
N THR A 151 -10.25 -0.37 5.01
CA THR A 151 -9.17 -0.85 4.16
C THR A 151 -8.97 -2.36 4.32
N ASP A 152 -8.92 -2.86 5.56
CA ASP A 152 -8.84 -4.29 5.81
C ASP A 152 -9.99 -5.04 5.13
N ARG A 153 -11.22 -4.49 5.22
CA ARG A 153 -12.42 -5.18 4.71
C ARG A 153 -12.45 -5.34 3.20
N ILE A 154 -11.85 -4.41 2.47
CA ILE A 154 -11.87 -4.42 1.00
C ILE A 154 -10.55 -4.92 0.38
N SER A 155 -9.53 -5.21 1.18
CA SER A 155 -8.26 -5.72 0.70
C SER A 155 -8.27 -7.23 0.48
N ASN A 156 -7.52 -7.69 -0.54
CA ASN A 156 -7.40 -9.11 -0.90
C ASN A 156 -6.32 -9.82 -0.07
N VAL A 157 -5.25 -9.10 0.30
CA VAL A 157 -4.14 -9.63 1.10
C VAL A 157 -3.88 -8.69 2.28
N LEU A 158 -3.74 -9.26 3.48
CA LEU A 158 -3.57 -8.55 4.74
C LEU A 158 -2.26 -8.95 5.41
N PHE A 159 -1.30 -8.04 5.47
CA PHE A 159 -0.02 -8.23 6.15
C PHE A 159 -0.12 -7.72 7.60
N CYS A 160 -0.30 -8.64 8.53
CA CYS A 160 -0.44 -8.32 9.96
C CYS A 160 0.93 -8.13 10.61
N PRO A 161 1.20 -7.00 11.28
CA PRO A 161 2.49 -6.75 11.92
C PRO A 161 2.68 -7.54 13.22
N THR A 162 1.59 -7.97 13.86
CA THR A 162 1.61 -8.66 15.16
C THR A 162 0.59 -9.78 15.22
N ARG A 163 0.79 -10.71 16.17
CA ARG A 163 -0.21 -11.74 16.48
C ARG A 163 -1.54 -11.15 16.95
N THR A 164 -1.52 -10.04 17.68
CA THR A 164 -2.74 -9.34 18.10
C THR A 164 -3.53 -8.83 16.91
N ALA A 165 -2.87 -8.26 15.91
CA ALA A 165 -3.52 -7.81 14.67
C ALA A 165 -4.21 -8.98 13.95
N GLU A 166 -3.54 -10.12 13.83
CA GLU A 166 -4.13 -11.34 13.27
C GLU A 166 -5.37 -11.79 14.08
N LEU A 167 -5.29 -11.80 15.41
CA LEU A 167 -6.40 -12.19 16.27
C LEU A 167 -7.60 -11.26 16.13
N ASN A 168 -7.39 -9.94 16.00
CA ASN A 168 -8.46 -8.98 15.75
C ASN A 168 -9.23 -9.35 14.48
N LEU A 169 -8.53 -9.60 13.38
CA LEU A 169 -9.16 -9.99 12.11
C LEU A 169 -9.91 -11.32 12.22
N ARG A 170 -9.36 -12.29 12.94
CA ARG A 170 -10.06 -13.58 13.20
C ARG A 170 -11.37 -13.36 13.93
N GLN A 171 -11.37 -12.52 14.96
CA GLN A 171 -12.58 -12.19 15.73
C GLN A 171 -13.62 -11.44 14.88
N GLU A 172 -13.17 -10.66 13.90
CA GLU A 172 -14.03 -9.96 12.94
C GLU A 172 -14.54 -10.84 11.79
N GLY A 173 -14.21 -12.14 11.80
CA GLY A 173 -14.73 -13.12 10.86
C GLY A 173 -14.05 -13.11 9.49
N TYR A 174 -12.80 -12.64 9.41
CA TYR A 174 -12.04 -12.75 8.16
C TYR A 174 -11.68 -14.21 7.87
N PRO A 175 -11.85 -14.70 6.62
CA PRO A 175 -11.41 -16.02 6.23
C PRO A 175 -9.89 -16.09 6.20
N PHE A 176 -9.33 -17.21 6.64
CA PHE A 176 -7.88 -17.38 6.73
C PHE A 176 -7.37 -18.45 5.78
N TYR A 177 -6.42 -18.04 4.94
CA TYR A 177 -5.38 -18.94 4.43
C TYR A 177 -4.05 -18.44 4.99
N ILE A 178 -3.44 -19.21 5.89
CA ILE A 178 -2.12 -18.90 6.42
C ILE A 178 -1.11 -19.51 5.46
N SER A 179 -0.37 -18.70 4.71
CA SER A 179 0.89 -19.16 4.15
C SER A 179 1.95 -19.03 5.24
N ASN A 180 2.59 -20.14 5.60
CA ASN A 180 3.73 -20.18 6.53
C ASN A 180 4.96 -19.51 5.87
N CYS A 181 4.94 -18.19 5.73
CA CYS A 181 6.15 -17.41 5.55
C CYS A 181 6.67 -17.07 6.94
N ASN A 182 7.87 -17.53 7.25
CA ASN A 182 8.54 -17.39 8.53
C ASN A 182 8.24 -16.04 9.23
N LYS A 183 7.40 -16.09 10.28
CA LYS A 183 7.09 -15.06 11.25
C LYS A 183 6.16 -13.89 10.85
N GLN A 184 5.61 -13.84 9.64
CA GLN A 184 4.54 -12.88 9.31
C GLN A 184 3.33 -13.64 8.75
N SER A 185 2.17 -13.44 9.36
CA SER A 185 0.93 -14.06 8.89
C SER A 185 0.42 -13.29 7.68
N ILE A 186 0.29 -13.96 6.55
CA ILE A 186 -0.41 -13.44 5.37
C ILE A 186 -1.84 -13.97 5.45
N ILE A 187 -2.80 -13.07 5.37
CA ILE A 187 -4.23 -13.38 5.39
C ILE A 187 -4.77 -13.02 4.00
N ASN A 188 -5.29 -14.02 3.30
CA ASN A 188 -5.98 -13.86 2.02
C ASN A 188 -7.47 -13.81 2.23
#